data_5d8f192c1864722ef57b7d3f14134073
#
_entry.id   5d8f192c1864722ef57b7d3f14134073
#
_cell.length_a   1.000
_cell.length_b   1.000
_cell.length_c   1.000
_cell.angle_alpha   90.00
_cell.angle_beta   90.00
_cell.angle_gamma   90.00
#
_symmetry.space_group_name_H-M   'P 1'
#
loop_
_entity.id
_entity.type
_entity.pdbx_description
1 polymer ?
#
loop_
_entity_poly.entity_id
_entity_poly.type
_entity_poly.pdbx_seq_one_letter_code
_entity_poly.pdbx_strand_id
1 'polypeptide(L)'
;MRNLLNFLIKYNYWFLFLLLEAARFVLLFRFNYYQQSVFFTSANSVAGKVYDVSGTITSYFHLKSVNEDLLDRNMWLEQRVAFLEKTLNNKGMDSVRLYSLERLEPEEYQIFKANVIKNSLNRVDNYITLDEGSSAGIRPEMGVVDANGVVGIVYKTSPHYSTVIPLLNSKSSISCKIVGSEYFGYLKWEYGDSRFAYLKDLPRHAEFNLGDTVVTSGYSTVFPAGVMVGTVDDMSDSHDGLSYLLKIKLATDFGKVSNVRVIARTGQEEQKMLEKEEGK
;
A
#
# COMPACT_ATOMS: atom_id res chain seq x y z
N MET A 1 39.50 -52.89 -15.17
CA MET A 1 38.25 -53.55 -15.60
C MET A 1 37.99 -54.90 -14.93
N ARG A 2 38.99 -55.83 -14.79
CA ARG A 2 38.79 -57.13 -14.11
C ARG A 2 38.32 -57.05 -12.67
N ASN A 3 38.76 -56.08 -11.87
CA ASN A 3 38.36 -55.87 -10.47
C ASN A 3 36.90 -55.45 -10.31
N LEU A 4 36.37 -54.63 -11.25
CA LEU A 4 34.97 -54.17 -11.26
C LEU A 4 34.03 -55.33 -11.66
N LEU A 5 34.44 -56.16 -12.63
CA LEU A 5 33.70 -57.35 -13.02
C LEU A 5 33.63 -58.40 -11.88
N ASN A 6 34.74 -58.64 -11.19
CA ASN A 6 34.79 -59.55 -10.05
C ASN A 6 33.95 -59.02 -8.87
N PHE A 7 33.89 -57.74 -8.64
CA PHE A 7 33.02 -57.10 -7.63
C PHE A 7 31.54 -57.30 -7.99
N LEU A 8 31.14 -57.06 -9.24
CA LEU A 8 29.77 -57.27 -9.71
C LEU A 8 29.35 -58.73 -9.60
N ILE A 9 30.21 -59.69 -9.95
CA ILE A 9 29.93 -61.15 -9.84
C ILE A 9 29.82 -61.55 -8.39
N LYS A 10 30.69 -61.05 -7.50
CA LYS A 10 30.72 -61.41 -6.07
C LYS A 10 29.48 -60.92 -5.32
N TYR A 11 28.92 -59.76 -5.72
CA TYR A 11 27.76 -59.12 -5.08
C TYR A 11 26.50 -59.17 -5.94
N ASN A 12 26.41 -60.09 -6.88
CA ASN A 12 25.32 -60.24 -7.85
C ASN A 12 23.93 -60.22 -7.19
N TYR A 13 23.74 -60.94 -6.06
CA TYR A 13 22.44 -61.01 -5.39
C TYR A 13 22.04 -59.65 -4.76
N TRP A 14 23.01 -58.84 -4.33
CA TRP A 14 22.75 -57.52 -3.81
C TRP A 14 22.31 -56.57 -4.91
N PHE A 15 22.94 -56.66 -6.08
CA PHE A 15 22.54 -55.86 -7.23
C PHE A 15 21.17 -56.30 -7.78
N LEU A 16 20.89 -57.57 -7.82
CA LEU A 16 19.61 -58.11 -8.22
C LEU A 16 18.51 -57.68 -7.24
N PHE A 17 18.77 -57.76 -5.93
CA PHE A 17 17.86 -57.29 -4.89
C PHE A 17 17.54 -55.80 -5.04
N LEU A 18 18.55 -54.95 -5.22
CA LEU A 18 18.42 -53.53 -5.39
C LEU A 18 17.61 -53.16 -6.66
N LEU A 19 17.84 -53.93 -7.74
CA LEU A 19 17.11 -53.74 -9.00
C LEU A 19 15.64 -54.16 -8.84
N LEU A 20 15.35 -55.26 -8.16
CA LEU A 20 13.98 -55.68 -7.89
C LEU A 20 13.26 -54.72 -6.96
N GLU A 21 13.92 -54.17 -5.94
CA GLU A 21 13.34 -53.20 -5.04
C GLU A 21 13.07 -51.89 -5.75
N ALA A 22 13.97 -51.45 -6.62
CA ALA A 22 13.75 -50.25 -7.47
C ALA A 22 12.56 -50.47 -8.43
N ALA A 23 12.47 -51.65 -9.07
CA ALA A 23 11.33 -51.99 -9.94
C ALA A 23 10.01 -52.01 -9.14
N ARG A 24 10.02 -52.57 -7.93
CA ARG A 24 8.88 -52.55 -7.01
C ARG A 24 8.45 -51.13 -6.65
N PHE A 25 9.40 -50.25 -6.33
CA PHE A 25 9.12 -48.82 -6.06
C PHE A 25 8.48 -48.13 -7.28
N VAL A 26 9.03 -48.35 -8.47
CA VAL A 26 8.48 -47.77 -9.70
C VAL A 26 7.05 -48.24 -9.96
N LEU A 27 6.79 -49.55 -9.81
CA LEU A 27 5.47 -50.13 -9.96
C LEU A 27 4.47 -49.61 -8.92
N LEU A 28 4.89 -49.47 -7.66
CA LEU A 28 4.07 -48.95 -6.58
C LEU A 28 3.67 -47.48 -6.84
N PHE A 29 4.61 -46.65 -7.28
CA PHE A 29 4.34 -45.25 -7.57
C PHE A 29 3.57 -45.01 -8.87
N ARG A 30 3.80 -45.87 -9.90
CA ARG A 30 3.20 -45.64 -11.21
C ARG A 30 1.78 -46.20 -11.34
N PHE A 31 1.42 -47.23 -10.60
CA PHE A 31 0.16 -47.97 -10.72
C PHE A 31 -0.80 -47.76 -9.53
N ASN A 32 -0.38 -47.13 -8.46
CA ASN A 32 -1.22 -46.96 -7.28
C ASN A 32 -1.57 -45.50 -7.05
N TYR A 33 -2.69 -45.05 -7.62
CA TYR A 33 -3.22 -43.68 -7.48
C TYR A 33 -3.49 -43.27 -6.03
N TYR A 34 -3.80 -44.23 -5.15
CA TYR A 34 -4.01 -43.98 -3.74
C TYR A 34 -2.71 -43.57 -3.04
N GLN A 35 -1.61 -44.25 -3.30
CA GLN A 35 -0.30 -43.91 -2.75
C GLN A 35 0.23 -42.56 -3.26
N GLN A 36 -0.01 -42.25 -4.54
CA GLN A 36 0.30 -40.93 -5.09
C GLN A 36 -0.46 -39.81 -4.38
N SER A 37 -1.78 -39.99 -4.17
CA SER A 37 -2.60 -39.01 -3.48
C SER A 37 -2.14 -38.75 -2.05
N VAL A 38 -1.87 -39.80 -1.29
CA VAL A 38 -1.37 -39.70 0.09
C VAL A 38 -0.01 -39.04 0.16
N PHE A 39 0.88 -39.33 -0.77
CA PHE A 39 2.21 -38.73 -0.83
C PHE A 39 2.14 -37.24 -1.15
N PHE A 40 1.35 -36.84 -2.16
CA PHE A 40 1.15 -35.43 -2.50
C PHE A 40 0.44 -34.67 -1.38
N THR A 41 -0.53 -35.26 -0.71
CA THR A 41 -1.22 -34.62 0.43
C THR A 41 -0.27 -34.43 1.60
N SER A 42 0.56 -35.43 1.91
CA SER A 42 1.57 -35.33 2.97
C SER A 42 2.68 -34.33 2.63
N ALA A 43 3.16 -34.32 1.38
CA ALA A 43 4.14 -33.32 0.91
C ALA A 43 3.59 -31.90 0.98
N ASN A 44 2.34 -31.67 0.58
CA ASN A 44 1.67 -30.37 0.67
C ASN A 44 1.46 -29.94 2.13
N SER A 45 1.14 -30.88 3.04
CA SER A 45 1.00 -30.61 4.47
C SER A 45 2.34 -30.18 5.11
N VAL A 46 3.44 -30.85 4.74
CA VAL A 46 4.78 -30.47 5.21
C VAL A 46 5.20 -29.11 4.62
N ALA A 47 4.99 -28.90 3.32
CA ALA A 47 5.26 -27.63 2.68
C ALA A 47 4.45 -26.50 3.31
N GLY A 48 3.15 -26.71 3.59
CA GLY A 48 2.28 -25.75 4.28
C GLY A 48 2.85 -25.36 5.65
N LYS A 49 3.28 -26.33 6.47
CA LYS A 49 3.90 -26.04 7.78
C LYS A 49 5.22 -25.27 7.66
N VAL A 50 6.04 -25.58 6.66
CA VAL A 50 7.29 -24.83 6.40
C VAL A 50 6.99 -23.39 6.00
N TYR A 51 5.97 -23.17 5.16
CA TYR A 51 5.53 -21.81 4.80
C TYR A 51 4.94 -21.04 5.99
N ASP A 52 4.15 -21.68 6.86
CA ASP A 52 3.62 -21.06 8.09
C ASP A 52 4.75 -20.64 9.04
N VAL A 53 5.74 -21.48 9.27
CA VAL A 53 6.91 -21.15 10.09
C VAL A 53 7.74 -20.03 9.46
N SER A 54 7.98 -20.10 8.15
CA SER A 54 8.68 -19.06 7.41
C SER A 54 7.90 -17.72 7.46
N GLY A 55 6.57 -17.77 7.28
CA GLY A 55 5.70 -16.59 7.40
C GLY A 55 5.75 -15.97 8.80
N THR A 56 5.72 -16.80 9.85
CA THR A 56 5.80 -16.32 11.24
C THR A 56 7.15 -15.67 11.54
N ILE A 57 8.26 -16.22 11.05
CA ILE A 57 9.59 -15.65 11.21
C ILE A 57 9.69 -14.30 10.47
N THR A 58 9.23 -14.26 9.23
CA THR A 58 9.25 -13.03 8.43
C THR A 58 8.38 -11.95 9.04
N SER A 59 7.19 -12.29 9.56
CA SER A 59 6.31 -11.36 10.24
C SER A 59 6.92 -10.82 11.54
N TYR A 60 7.67 -11.64 12.28
CA TYR A 60 8.36 -11.19 13.49
C TYR A 60 9.46 -10.15 13.18
N PHE A 61 10.26 -10.37 12.14
CA PHE A 61 11.25 -9.37 11.71
C PHE A 61 10.58 -8.11 11.17
N HIS A 62 9.46 -8.24 10.47
CA HIS A 62 8.68 -7.10 10.01
C HIS A 62 8.07 -6.32 11.20
N LEU A 63 7.59 -7.00 12.23
CA LEU A 63 7.04 -6.39 13.43
C LEU A 63 8.10 -5.55 14.19
N LYS A 64 9.35 -6.03 14.24
CA LYS A 64 10.47 -5.27 14.81
C LYS A 64 10.73 -3.99 14.04
N SER A 65 10.81 -4.09 12.70
CA SER A 65 11.01 -2.91 11.84
C SER A 65 9.86 -1.90 11.95
N VAL A 66 8.61 -2.38 12.00
CA VAL A 66 7.44 -1.52 12.20
C VAL A 66 7.46 -0.84 13.58
N ASN A 67 7.93 -1.54 14.62
CA ASN A 67 8.04 -0.95 15.95
C ASN A 67 9.13 0.14 16.01
N GLU A 68 10.28 -0.09 15.38
CA GLU A 68 11.34 0.92 15.23
C GLU A 68 10.82 2.14 14.46
N ASP A 69 10.17 1.96 13.33
CA ASP A 69 9.53 3.04 12.56
C ASP A 69 8.48 3.81 13.37
N LEU A 70 7.69 3.11 14.19
CA LEU A 70 6.70 3.76 15.07
C LEU A 70 7.36 4.57 16.19
N LEU A 71 8.45 4.08 16.76
CA LEU A 71 9.22 4.81 17.78
C LEU A 71 9.84 6.08 17.19
N ASP A 72 10.47 5.98 16.01
CA ASP A 72 11.06 7.13 15.32
C ASP A 72 9.99 8.16 14.95
N ARG A 73 8.83 7.69 14.51
CA ARG A 73 7.71 8.55 14.18
C ARG A 73 7.11 9.24 15.42
N ASN A 74 6.97 8.53 16.55
CA ASN A 74 6.52 9.12 17.79
C ASN A 74 7.50 10.21 18.25
N MET A 75 8.79 9.93 18.23
CA MET A 75 9.83 10.90 18.58
C MET A 75 9.78 12.14 17.66
N TRP A 76 9.59 11.94 16.33
CA TRP A 76 9.45 13.04 15.40
C TRP A 76 8.18 13.87 15.68
N LEU A 77 7.04 13.21 15.97
CA LEU A 77 5.80 13.89 16.33
C LEU A 77 5.93 14.68 17.62
N GLU A 78 6.56 14.14 18.64
CA GLU A 78 6.83 14.83 19.90
C GLU A 78 7.71 16.08 19.69
N GLN A 79 8.77 15.97 18.87
CA GLN A 79 9.59 17.13 18.49
C GLN A 79 8.79 18.17 17.72
N ARG A 80 7.88 17.74 16.83
CA ARG A 80 7.04 18.63 16.04
C ARG A 80 6.04 19.36 16.93
N VAL A 81 5.40 18.67 17.87
CA VAL A 81 4.50 19.26 18.87
C VAL A 81 5.24 20.28 19.71
N ALA A 82 6.40 19.92 20.28
CA ALA A 82 7.22 20.84 21.07
C ALA A 82 7.66 22.07 20.28
N PHE A 83 7.99 21.94 19.00
CA PHE A 83 8.32 23.05 18.11
C PHE A 83 7.10 23.96 17.87
N LEU A 84 5.93 23.39 17.62
CA LEU A 84 4.69 24.16 17.42
C LEU A 84 4.28 24.91 18.68
N GLU A 85 4.33 24.27 19.85
CA GLU A 85 4.06 24.89 21.15
C GLU A 85 5.02 26.06 21.43
N LYS A 86 6.32 25.85 21.18
CA LYS A 86 7.32 26.93 21.31
C LYS A 86 7.06 28.09 20.36
N THR A 87 6.63 27.82 19.13
CA THR A 87 6.34 28.82 18.12
C THR A 87 5.08 29.61 18.47
N LEU A 88 4.06 28.94 19.00
CA LEU A 88 2.81 29.56 19.47
C LEU A 88 3.07 30.43 20.70
N ASN A 89 3.82 29.95 21.67
CA ASN A 89 4.18 30.69 22.88
C ASN A 89 5.00 31.96 22.55
N ASN A 90 5.92 31.87 21.56
CA ASN A 90 6.73 33.01 21.14
C ASN A 90 5.95 34.08 20.34
N LYS A 91 4.80 33.76 19.79
CA LYS A 91 3.96 34.70 19.02
C LYS A 91 2.90 35.43 19.85
N GLY A 92 2.86 35.24 21.18
CA GLY A 92 1.91 35.91 22.07
C GLY A 92 0.44 35.63 21.70
N MET A 93 0.17 34.48 21.10
CA MET A 93 -1.20 34.08 20.79
C MET A 93 -1.88 33.61 22.08
N ASP A 94 -2.94 34.34 22.46
CA ASP A 94 -3.76 34.04 23.62
C ASP A 94 -4.18 32.55 23.65
N SER A 95 -4.10 31.96 24.84
CA SER A 95 -4.51 30.59 25.13
C SER A 95 -5.94 30.24 24.66
N VAL A 96 -6.80 31.25 24.48
CA VAL A 96 -8.16 31.12 23.93
C VAL A 96 -8.14 30.62 22.45
N ARG A 97 -7.11 30.99 21.68
CA ARG A 97 -6.94 30.58 20.29
C ARG A 97 -6.33 29.19 20.16
N LEU A 98 -5.57 28.74 21.16
CA LEU A 98 -5.10 27.36 21.28
C LEU A 98 -6.28 26.39 21.52
N TYR A 99 -7.20 26.76 22.42
CA TYR A 99 -8.43 26.00 22.68
C TYR A 99 -9.35 25.88 21.46
N SER A 100 -9.30 26.82 20.54
CA SER A 100 -10.07 26.76 19.30
C SER A 100 -9.38 25.89 18.22
N LEU A 101 -8.06 25.64 18.33
CA LEU A 101 -7.33 24.71 17.46
C LEU A 101 -7.35 23.25 18.00
N GLU A 102 -7.51 23.08 19.32
CA GLU A 102 -7.81 21.76 19.93
C GLU A 102 -9.23 21.26 19.59
N ARG A 103 -10.12 22.15 19.17
CA ARG A 103 -11.42 21.83 18.58
C ARG A 103 -11.38 21.71 17.04
N LEU A 104 -10.37 21.13 16.48
CA LEU A 104 -10.50 20.36 15.25
C LEU A 104 -11.20 19.07 15.67
N GLU A 105 -12.52 19.13 15.63
CA GLU A 105 -13.41 18.13 16.18
C GLU A 105 -13.07 16.76 15.57
N PRO A 106 -12.89 15.71 16.39
CA PRO A 106 -12.75 14.33 15.91
C PRO A 106 -13.98 13.87 15.10
N GLU A 107 -15.01 14.69 15.00
CA GLU A 107 -16.27 14.40 14.34
C GLU A 107 -16.25 14.53 12.82
N GLU A 108 -15.23 15.19 12.23
CA GLU A 108 -15.22 15.43 10.78
C GLU A 108 -14.76 14.20 9.97
N TYR A 109 -14.03 13.26 10.58
CA TYR A 109 -13.51 12.09 9.88
C TYR A 109 -13.62 10.82 10.73
N GLN A 110 -14.22 9.78 10.15
CA GLN A 110 -14.17 8.43 10.68
C GLN A 110 -12.99 7.67 10.06
N ILE A 111 -12.27 6.91 10.88
CA ILE A 111 -11.10 6.14 10.44
C ILE A 111 -11.34 4.66 10.69
N PHE A 112 -11.26 3.86 9.62
CA PHE A 112 -11.35 2.41 9.68
C PHE A 112 -9.96 1.81 9.42
N LYS A 113 -9.56 0.80 10.19
CA LYS A 113 -8.32 0.06 9.98
C LYS A 113 -8.59 -1.12 9.07
N ALA A 114 -7.69 -1.39 8.13
CA ALA A 114 -7.77 -2.55 7.25
C ALA A 114 -6.35 -3.00 6.84
N ASN A 115 -6.23 -4.28 6.42
CA ASN A 115 -4.99 -4.83 5.91
C ASN A 115 -5.10 -5.10 4.42
N VAL A 116 -3.98 -4.97 3.73
CA VAL A 116 -3.87 -5.30 2.31
C VAL A 116 -3.66 -6.80 2.15
N ILE A 117 -4.61 -7.48 1.52
CA ILE A 117 -4.53 -8.92 1.23
C ILE A 117 -4.13 -9.22 -0.22
N LYS A 118 -4.24 -8.24 -1.10
CA LYS A 118 -3.80 -8.34 -2.50
C LYS A 118 -3.37 -6.98 -3.00
N ASN A 119 -2.23 -6.95 -3.69
CA ASN A 119 -1.68 -5.74 -4.29
C ASN A 119 -1.15 -6.05 -5.69
N SER A 120 -1.47 -5.21 -6.68
CA SER A 120 -0.90 -5.29 -8.04
C SER A 120 -0.13 -4.01 -8.34
N LEU A 121 1.06 -4.14 -8.97
CA LEU A 121 1.96 -3.02 -9.25
C LEU A 121 2.35 -2.91 -10.73
N ASN A 122 2.18 -3.99 -11.49
CA ASN A 122 2.75 -4.15 -12.83
C ASN A 122 1.70 -4.07 -13.95
N ARG A 123 0.62 -3.33 -13.72
CA ARG A 123 -0.47 -3.13 -14.70
C ARG A 123 -0.73 -1.65 -14.91
N VAL A 124 -1.35 -1.30 -16.01
CA VAL A 124 -1.86 0.06 -16.24
C VAL A 124 -2.98 0.38 -15.25
N ASP A 125 -3.88 -0.58 -15.04
CA ASP A 125 -4.95 -0.51 -14.05
C ASP A 125 -4.62 -1.45 -12.88
N ASN A 126 -3.93 -0.94 -11.89
CA ASN A 126 -3.63 -1.66 -10.65
C ASN A 126 -4.79 -1.58 -9.66
N TYR A 127 -4.93 -2.59 -8.82
CA TYR A 127 -5.92 -2.63 -7.74
C TYR A 127 -5.29 -3.22 -6.47
N ILE A 128 -5.77 -2.72 -5.33
CA ILE A 128 -5.47 -3.24 -4.00
C ILE A 128 -6.76 -3.81 -3.41
N THR A 129 -6.68 -4.96 -2.72
CA THR A 129 -7.82 -5.54 -2.00
C THR A 129 -7.53 -5.49 -0.51
N LEU A 130 -8.52 -5.02 0.26
CA LEU A 130 -8.50 -4.94 1.72
C LEU A 130 -9.35 -6.06 2.32
N ASP A 131 -8.99 -6.50 3.52
CA ASP A 131 -9.69 -7.52 4.32
C ASP A 131 -10.94 -7.00 5.05
N GLU A 132 -11.30 -5.74 4.87
CA GLU A 132 -12.48 -5.11 5.45
C GLU A 132 -13.40 -4.55 4.36
N GLY A 133 -14.72 -4.58 4.63
CA GLY A 133 -15.73 -4.18 3.68
C GLY A 133 -16.86 -3.35 4.28
N SER A 134 -18.04 -3.43 3.66
CA SER A 134 -19.20 -2.63 4.08
C SER A 134 -19.70 -2.98 5.48
N SER A 135 -19.48 -4.20 5.98
CA SER A 135 -19.81 -4.58 7.36
C SER A 135 -18.99 -3.84 8.40
N ALA A 136 -17.76 -3.41 8.05
CA ALA A 136 -16.92 -2.57 8.90
C ALA A 136 -17.19 -1.06 8.71
N GLY A 137 -18.14 -0.69 7.84
CA GLY A 137 -18.48 0.71 7.54
C GLY A 137 -17.74 1.30 6.34
N ILE A 138 -16.92 0.53 5.64
CA ILE A 138 -16.19 1.00 4.46
C ILE A 138 -17.14 1.11 3.27
N ARG A 139 -17.09 2.25 2.58
CA ARG A 139 -17.92 2.57 1.42
C ARG A 139 -17.07 3.00 0.22
N PRO A 140 -17.59 2.90 -1.00
CA PRO A 140 -16.94 3.48 -2.18
C PRO A 140 -16.64 4.97 -1.99
N GLU A 141 -15.56 5.43 -2.64
CA GLU A 141 -15.08 6.82 -2.62
C GLU A 141 -14.53 7.30 -1.27
N MET A 142 -14.29 6.43 -0.32
CA MET A 142 -13.47 6.72 0.86
C MET A 142 -11.98 6.76 0.51
N GLY A 143 -11.24 7.67 1.12
CA GLY A 143 -9.79 7.78 0.95
C GLY A 143 -9.06 6.67 1.71
N VAL A 144 -7.96 6.17 1.13
CA VAL A 144 -7.10 5.15 1.76
C VAL A 144 -5.70 5.72 1.90
N VAL A 145 -5.15 5.63 3.13
CA VAL A 145 -3.81 6.11 3.47
C VAL A 145 -3.04 5.02 4.23
N ASP A 146 -1.73 5.05 4.12
CA ASP A 146 -0.84 4.28 5.00
C ASP A 146 -0.18 5.18 6.04
N ALA A 147 0.91 4.70 6.66
CA ALA A 147 1.69 5.49 7.61
C ALA A 147 2.42 6.66 6.95
N ASN A 148 2.75 6.57 5.66
CA ASN A 148 3.59 7.52 4.95
C ASN A 148 2.79 8.52 4.12
N GLY A 149 1.59 8.13 3.65
CA GLY A 149 0.81 9.02 2.83
C GLY A 149 -0.40 8.39 2.15
N VAL A 150 -0.82 8.99 1.05
CA VAL A 150 -1.97 8.55 0.27
C VAL A 150 -1.67 7.23 -0.45
N VAL A 151 -2.58 6.27 -0.32
CA VAL A 151 -2.55 4.99 -1.05
C VAL A 151 -3.49 5.01 -2.24
N GLY A 152 -4.73 5.47 -2.06
CA GLY A 152 -5.72 5.47 -3.14
C GLY A 152 -7.15 5.74 -2.64
N ILE A 153 -8.13 5.31 -3.42
CA ILE A 153 -9.55 5.55 -3.17
C ILE A 153 -10.30 4.23 -3.26
N VAL A 154 -11.22 3.96 -2.32
CA VAL A 154 -12.09 2.78 -2.35
C VAL A 154 -12.99 2.84 -3.58
N TYR A 155 -12.91 1.82 -4.42
CA TYR A 155 -13.69 1.71 -5.66
C TYR A 155 -14.98 0.92 -5.49
N LYS A 156 -14.88 -0.27 -4.87
CA LYS A 156 -16.01 -1.18 -4.64
C LYS A 156 -15.87 -1.85 -3.29
N THR A 157 -17.00 -2.17 -2.67
CA THR A 157 -17.07 -2.92 -1.42
C THR A 157 -17.99 -4.12 -1.52
N SER A 158 -17.65 -5.18 -0.82
CA SER A 158 -18.50 -6.30 -0.48
C SER A 158 -18.69 -6.35 1.05
N PRO A 159 -19.45 -7.26 1.63
CA PRO A 159 -19.59 -7.30 3.09
C PRO A 159 -18.27 -7.38 3.85
N HIS A 160 -17.30 -8.15 3.36
CA HIS A 160 -16.03 -8.44 4.06
C HIS A 160 -14.78 -7.91 3.36
N TYR A 161 -14.87 -7.39 2.13
CA TYR A 161 -13.71 -6.96 1.36
C TYR A 161 -13.98 -5.65 0.64
N SER A 162 -12.91 -4.89 0.41
CA SER A 162 -12.95 -3.68 -0.41
C SER A 162 -11.86 -3.71 -1.49
N THR A 163 -12.17 -3.14 -2.64
CA THR A 163 -11.22 -2.93 -3.73
C THR A 163 -10.90 -1.45 -3.81
N VAL A 164 -9.63 -1.12 -3.84
CA VAL A 164 -9.08 0.24 -3.90
C VAL A 164 -8.44 0.48 -5.25
N ILE A 165 -8.70 1.64 -5.85
CA ILE A 165 -7.91 2.19 -6.95
C ILE A 165 -6.72 2.93 -6.31
N PRO A 166 -5.49 2.39 -6.39
CA PRO A 166 -4.31 3.06 -5.83
C PRO A 166 -3.91 4.27 -6.68
N LEU A 167 -3.00 5.10 -6.16
CA LEU A 167 -2.34 6.15 -6.95
C LEU A 167 -1.71 5.59 -8.23
N LEU A 168 -1.18 4.36 -8.18
CA LEU A 168 -0.58 3.65 -9.32
C LEU A 168 -1.63 3.04 -10.25
N ASN A 169 -2.60 3.83 -10.68
CA ASN A 169 -3.66 3.42 -11.60
C ASN A 169 -3.96 4.57 -12.57
N SER A 170 -4.11 4.28 -13.86
CA SER A 170 -4.36 5.27 -14.91
C SER A 170 -5.62 6.10 -14.67
N LYS A 171 -6.59 5.55 -13.93
CA LYS A 171 -7.87 6.18 -13.59
C LYS A 171 -7.80 7.02 -12.32
N SER A 172 -6.69 6.94 -11.59
CA SER A 172 -6.49 7.72 -10.37
C SER A 172 -6.22 9.18 -10.71
N SER A 173 -6.93 10.08 -10.02
CA SER A 173 -6.71 11.52 -10.11
C SER A 173 -7.00 12.12 -8.74
N ILE A 174 -5.98 12.66 -8.09
CA ILE A 174 -6.10 13.22 -6.74
C ILE A 174 -5.69 14.68 -6.77
N SER A 175 -6.54 15.54 -6.20
CA SER A 175 -6.26 16.96 -6.07
C SER A 175 -5.20 17.19 -5.00
N CYS A 176 -4.06 17.76 -5.40
CA CYS A 176 -2.89 17.98 -4.57
C CYS A 176 -2.40 19.43 -4.67
N LYS A 177 -1.72 19.89 -3.62
CA LYS A 177 -1.03 21.18 -3.61
C LYS A 177 0.37 21.04 -3.00
N ILE A 178 1.22 22.00 -3.29
CA ILE A 178 2.51 22.14 -2.63
C ILE A 178 2.31 22.87 -1.31
N VAL A 179 2.97 22.45 -0.24
CA VAL A 179 2.88 23.10 1.07
C VAL A 179 3.38 24.54 0.96
N GLY A 180 2.57 25.47 1.45
CA GLY A 180 2.85 26.91 1.33
C GLY A 180 2.29 27.57 0.06
N SER A 181 1.81 26.78 -0.90
CA SER A 181 1.12 27.29 -2.10
C SER A 181 -0.39 27.21 -1.93
N GLU A 182 -1.12 28.18 -2.47
CA GLU A 182 -2.59 28.15 -2.58
C GLU A 182 -3.07 27.43 -3.84
N TYR A 183 -2.18 27.24 -4.81
CA TYR A 183 -2.50 26.60 -6.07
C TYR A 183 -2.51 25.09 -5.95
N PHE A 184 -3.44 24.45 -6.64
CA PHE A 184 -3.57 23.01 -6.69
C PHE A 184 -3.48 22.49 -8.12
N GLY A 185 -3.17 21.22 -8.25
CA GLY A 185 -3.16 20.47 -9.50
C GLY A 185 -3.71 19.05 -9.27
N TYR A 186 -3.67 18.24 -10.31
CA TYR A 186 -4.15 16.87 -10.27
C TYR A 186 -2.98 15.88 -10.40
N LEU A 187 -2.80 15.07 -9.37
CA LEU A 187 -1.80 14.01 -9.39
C LEU A 187 -2.35 12.83 -10.20
N LYS A 188 -1.58 12.42 -11.20
CA LYS A 188 -1.86 11.27 -12.06
C LYS A 188 -0.62 10.39 -12.19
N TRP A 189 -0.82 9.09 -12.18
CA TRP A 189 0.25 8.15 -12.46
C TRP A 189 0.26 7.78 -13.94
N GLU A 190 1.46 7.73 -14.52
CA GLU A 190 1.71 7.21 -15.84
C GLU A 190 2.40 5.86 -15.72
N TYR A 191 1.96 4.89 -16.49
CA TYR A 191 2.50 3.54 -16.43
C TYR A 191 4.04 3.53 -16.54
N GLY A 192 4.71 2.85 -15.59
CA GLY A 192 6.17 2.78 -15.53
C GLY A 192 6.66 2.62 -14.11
N ASP A 193 7.41 3.60 -13.61
CA ASP A 193 8.00 3.54 -12.27
C ASP A 193 6.94 3.78 -11.18
N SER A 194 6.83 2.84 -10.26
CA SER A 194 5.88 2.89 -9.13
C SER A 194 6.27 3.91 -8.04
N ARG A 195 7.44 4.50 -8.12
CA ARG A 195 7.95 5.49 -7.16
C ARG A 195 7.53 6.92 -7.47
N PHE A 196 7.05 7.16 -8.69
CA PHE A 196 6.77 8.50 -9.20
C PHE A 196 5.36 8.62 -9.76
N ALA A 197 4.80 9.82 -9.61
CA ALA A 197 3.58 10.24 -10.29
C ALA A 197 3.77 11.69 -10.79
N TYR A 198 2.80 12.21 -11.53
CA TYR A 198 2.90 13.53 -12.13
C TYR A 198 1.78 14.43 -11.65
N LEU A 199 2.14 15.59 -11.08
CA LEU A 199 1.22 16.65 -10.75
C LEU A 199 1.06 17.54 -11.98
N LYS A 200 -0.15 17.59 -12.51
CA LYS A 200 -0.54 18.30 -13.72
C LYS A 200 -1.41 19.53 -13.36
N ASP A 201 -1.54 20.41 -14.31
CA ASP A 201 -2.42 21.58 -14.26
C ASP A 201 -2.05 22.58 -13.14
N LEU A 202 -0.79 22.61 -12.70
CA LEU A 202 -0.31 23.61 -11.76
C LEU A 202 -0.01 24.93 -12.52
N PRO A 203 -0.62 26.07 -12.15
CA PRO A 203 -0.41 27.32 -12.85
C PRO A 203 1.06 27.77 -12.88
N ARG A 204 1.50 28.42 -13.95
CA ARG A 204 2.89 28.91 -14.11
C ARG A 204 3.35 29.95 -13.10
N HIS A 205 2.44 30.60 -12.43
CA HIS A 205 2.75 31.56 -11.37
C HIS A 205 2.83 30.92 -9.98
N ALA A 206 2.69 29.58 -9.88
CA ALA A 206 2.93 28.87 -8.65
C ALA A 206 4.45 28.81 -8.38
N GLU A 207 4.83 29.27 -7.20
CA GLU A 207 6.20 29.21 -6.73
C GLU A 207 6.45 27.91 -5.96
N PHE A 208 7.54 27.22 -6.27
CA PHE A 208 7.95 25.99 -5.61
C PHE A 208 9.45 25.72 -5.83
N ASN A 209 10.02 24.82 -5.03
CA ASN A 209 11.38 24.36 -5.15
C ASN A 209 11.42 22.83 -5.26
N LEU A 210 12.49 22.30 -5.81
CA LEU A 210 12.76 20.85 -5.77
C LEU A 210 12.89 20.42 -4.31
N GLY A 211 12.26 19.30 -3.95
CA GLY A 211 12.18 18.79 -2.59
C GLY A 211 10.98 19.30 -1.78
N ASP A 212 10.22 20.26 -2.29
CA ASP A 212 9.02 20.74 -1.60
C ASP A 212 8.00 19.63 -1.41
N THR A 213 7.29 19.68 -0.29
CA THR A 213 6.30 18.69 0.10
C THR A 213 4.99 18.89 -0.64
N VAL A 214 4.47 17.81 -1.21
CA VAL A 214 3.18 17.76 -1.87
C VAL A 214 2.18 17.03 -0.98
N VAL A 215 1.02 17.65 -0.77
CA VAL A 215 -0.06 17.15 0.08
C VAL A 215 -1.40 17.24 -0.65
N THR A 216 -2.42 16.53 -0.13
CA THR A 216 -3.79 16.70 -0.62
C THR A 216 -4.27 18.14 -0.43
N SER A 217 -4.98 18.69 -1.40
CA SER A 217 -5.42 20.08 -1.39
C SER A 217 -6.60 20.35 -0.44
N GLY A 218 -7.41 19.33 -0.16
CA GLY A 218 -8.69 19.48 0.56
C GLY A 218 -9.88 19.83 -0.34
N TYR A 219 -9.65 20.13 -1.63
CA TYR A 219 -10.72 20.38 -2.61
C TYR A 219 -11.41 19.11 -3.13
N SER A 220 -11.38 18.05 -2.34
CA SER A 220 -12.03 16.77 -2.63
C SER A 220 -12.79 16.30 -1.41
N THR A 221 -13.93 15.70 -1.62
CA THR A 221 -14.72 15.03 -0.55
C THR A 221 -14.04 13.79 0.00
N VAL A 222 -12.94 13.32 -0.65
CA VAL A 222 -12.27 12.05 -0.36
C VAL A 222 -11.19 12.18 0.70
N PHE A 223 -10.35 13.21 0.59
CA PHE A 223 -9.23 13.42 1.51
C PHE A 223 -9.31 14.79 2.19
N PRO A 224 -8.98 14.85 3.49
CA PRO A 224 -8.73 16.12 4.14
C PRO A 224 -7.53 16.83 3.50
N ALA A 225 -7.43 18.13 3.70
CA ALA A 225 -6.25 18.89 3.33
C ALA A 225 -5.03 18.44 4.16
N GLY A 226 -3.85 18.41 3.54
CA GLY A 226 -2.59 18.20 4.25
C GLY A 226 -2.14 16.73 4.40
N VAL A 227 -2.84 15.75 3.83
CA VAL A 227 -2.34 14.37 3.80
C VAL A 227 -1.14 14.29 2.87
N MET A 228 -0.04 13.70 3.37
CA MET A 228 1.20 13.54 2.61
C MET A 228 0.98 12.74 1.32
N VAL A 229 1.56 13.20 0.22
CA VAL A 229 1.55 12.53 -1.08
C VAL A 229 2.97 12.21 -1.54
N GLY A 230 3.87 13.17 -1.41
CA GLY A 230 5.25 13.00 -1.84
C GLY A 230 6.04 14.30 -1.82
N THR A 231 7.13 14.34 -2.58
CA THR A 231 7.99 15.51 -2.73
C THR A 231 8.25 15.78 -4.20
N VAL A 232 8.46 17.04 -4.55
CA VAL A 232 8.82 17.45 -5.92
C VAL A 232 10.21 16.93 -6.24
N ASP A 233 10.31 16.04 -7.24
CA ASP A 233 11.57 15.41 -7.69
C ASP A 233 12.17 16.14 -8.88
N ASP A 234 11.31 16.51 -9.85
CA ASP A 234 11.72 17.17 -11.08
C ASP A 234 10.56 18.00 -11.65
N MET A 235 10.88 18.91 -12.56
CA MET A 235 9.87 19.73 -13.23
C MET A 235 10.11 19.78 -14.74
N SER A 236 9.01 19.86 -15.47
CA SER A 236 9.00 20.15 -16.91
C SER A 236 7.83 21.05 -17.26
N ASP A 237 7.92 21.71 -18.41
CA ASP A 237 6.79 22.42 -18.96
C ASP A 237 5.75 21.42 -19.47
N SER A 238 4.48 21.71 -19.28
CA SER A 238 3.42 20.94 -19.92
C SER A 238 3.44 21.21 -21.45
N HIS A 239 2.90 20.28 -22.23
CA HIS A 239 2.84 20.41 -23.69
C HIS A 239 2.03 21.63 -24.17
N ASP A 240 1.12 22.14 -23.34
CA ASP A 240 0.30 23.32 -23.63
C ASP A 240 1.01 24.65 -23.37
N GLY A 241 2.16 24.60 -22.69
CA GLY A 241 2.93 25.78 -22.30
C GLY A 241 2.25 26.69 -21.28
N LEU A 242 1.09 26.32 -20.70
CA LEU A 242 0.29 27.12 -19.78
C LEU A 242 0.44 26.69 -18.32
N SER A 243 0.84 25.46 -18.07
CA SER A 243 0.99 24.88 -16.74
C SER A 243 2.35 24.19 -16.55
N TYR A 244 2.67 23.83 -15.31
CA TYR A 244 3.79 22.97 -14.97
C TYR A 244 3.37 21.52 -14.93
N LEU A 245 4.28 20.64 -15.33
CA LEU A 245 4.24 19.20 -15.13
C LEU A 245 5.31 18.82 -14.11
N LEU A 246 4.94 18.52 -12.87
CA LEU A 246 5.89 18.17 -11.84
C LEU A 246 5.95 16.67 -11.65
N LYS A 247 7.15 16.13 -11.64
CA LYS A 247 7.42 14.76 -11.24
C LYS A 247 7.49 14.69 -9.72
N ILE A 248 6.63 13.89 -9.13
CA ILE A 248 6.49 13.75 -7.68
C ILE A 248 7.00 12.39 -7.27
N LYS A 249 7.99 12.37 -6.37
CA LYS A 249 8.42 11.15 -5.69
C LYS A 249 7.42 10.83 -4.60
N LEU A 250 6.73 9.70 -4.74
CA LEU A 250 5.68 9.28 -3.82
C LEU A 250 6.25 8.93 -2.43
N ALA A 251 5.54 9.31 -1.37
CA ALA A 251 5.91 9.00 0.01
C ALA A 251 5.58 7.55 0.36
N THR A 252 4.51 7.01 -0.21
CA THR A 252 4.06 5.62 -0.02
C THR A 252 4.91 4.66 -0.84
N ASP A 253 5.50 3.65 -0.19
CA ASP A 253 6.15 2.51 -0.87
C ASP A 253 5.09 1.45 -1.20
N PHE A 254 4.56 1.50 -2.42
CA PHE A 254 3.52 0.58 -2.87
C PHE A 254 3.93 -0.89 -2.87
N GLY A 255 5.22 -1.19 -2.89
CA GLY A 255 5.74 -2.55 -2.77
C GLY A 255 5.61 -3.14 -1.37
N LYS A 256 5.41 -2.30 -0.35
CA LYS A 256 5.40 -2.69 1.06
C LYS A 256 4.11 -2.33 1.80
N VAL A 257 3.12 -1.76 1.12
CA VAL A 257 1.83 -1.40 1.73
C VAL A 257 1.17 -2.66 2.29
N SER A 258 0.96 -2.68 3.61
CA SER A 258 0.35 -3.81 4.33
C SER A 258 -0.81 -3.36 5.23
N ASN A 259 -0.61 -2.33 6.04
CA ASN A 259 -1.63 -1.78 6.95
C ASN A 259 -2.07 -0.42 6.42
N VAL A 260 -3.38 -0.22 6.31
CA VAL A 260 -3.95 1.02 5.80
C VAL A 260 -5.06 1.52 6.72
N ARG A 261 -5.37 2.80 6.57
CA ARG A 261 -6.52 3.44 7.20
C ARG A 261 -7.43 3.96 6.11
N VAL A 262 -8.70 3.63 6.21
CA VAL A 262 -9.73 4.15 5.33
C VAL A 262 -10.36 5.35 6.03
N ILE A 263 -10.38 6.50 5.36
CA ILE A 263 -10.86 7.78 5.89
C ILE A 263 -12.20 8.07 5.24
N ALA A 264 -13.23 8.27 6.07
CA ALA A 264 -14.54 8.74 5.65
C ALA A 264 -14.79 10.14 6.18
N ARG A 265 -15.19 11.08 5.34
CA ARG A 265 -15.63 12.40 5.76
C ARG A 265 -17.10 12.36 6.16
N THR A 266 -17.40 12.89 7.33
CA THR A 266 -18.80 13.06 7.78
C THR A 266 -19.47 14.09 6.85
N GLY A 267 -20.68 13.80 6.34
CA GLY A 267 -21.38 14.68 5.38
C GLY A 267 -20.97 14.53 3.91
N GLN A 268 -20.05 13.61 3.57
CA GLN A 268 -19.63 13.36 2.17
C GLN A 268 -20.81 13.02 1.24
N GLU A 269 -21.79 12.25 1.73
CA GLU A 269 -22.97 11.88 0.94
C GLU A 269 -23.89 13.06 0.68
N GLU A 270 -24.07 13.94 1.66
CA GLU A 270 -24.89 15.15 1.53
C GLU A 270 -24.28 16.12 0.51
N GLN A 271 -22.98 16.38 0.61
CA GLN A 271 -22.28 17.23 -0.35
C GLN A 271 -22.40 16.69 -1.79
N LYS A 272 -22.27 15.38 -1.98
CA LYS A 272 -22.41 14.75 -3.30
C LYS A 272 -23.83 14.80 -3.86
N MET A 273 -24.84 14.76 -3.01
CA MET A 273 -26.22 14.94 -3.46
C MET A 273 -26.42 16.33 -4.05
N LEU A 274 -25.87 17.36 -3.39
CA LEU A 274 -25.90 18.74 -3.90
C LEU A 274 -25.15 18.90 -5.22
N GLU A 275 -23.93 18.37 -5.32
CA GLU A 275 -23.11 18.45 -6.54
C GLU A 275 -23.78 17.72 -7.75
N LYS A 276 -24.53 16.65 -7.51
CA LYS A 276 -25.27 15.95 -8.56
C LYS A 276 -26.51 16.71 -9.06
N GLU A 277 -27.07 17.56 -8.24
CA GLU A 277 -28.20 18.43 -8.63
C GLU A 277 -27.75 19.62 -9.48
N GLU A 278 -26.52 20.15 -9.24
CA GLU A 278 -25.93 21.23 -10.02
C GLU A 278 -25.44 20.79 -11.42
N GLY A 279 -25.19 19.49 -11.62
CA GLY A 279 -24.73 18.94 -12.90
C GLY A 279 -25.83 18.51 -13.88
N LYS A 280 -27.10 18.82 -13.58
CA LYS A 280 -28.26 18.66 -14.48
C LYS A 280 -28.75 19.99 -15.03
#